data_2adc062051c107ee830b3442a0369a3e
#
_entry.id   2adc062051c107ee830b3442a0369a3e
#
_cell.length_a   1.000
_cell.length_b   1.000
_cell.length_c   1.000
_cell.angle_alpha   90.00
_cell.angle_beta   90.00
_cell.angle_gamma   90.00
#
_symmetry.space_group_name_H-M   'P 1'
#
loop_
_entity.id
_entity.type
_entity.pdbx_description
1 polymer ?
#
loop_
_entity_poly.entity_id
_entity_poly.type
_entity_poly.pdbx_seq_one_letter_code
_entity_poly.pdbx_strand_id
1 'polypeptide(L)'
;MATLIERLAQAAYEAHRAALPTSLPPWEDLTKQEQQAWQAAASAVAEQTGGTIAEAPDTQAMVIQVGDQRHTFRTDFTVGREGNLVIDDDFASGQHARFQTVRGMWYVEDLGSTNGTSLNGRRILSAQLLRKRDKIKIGHTVVTVVSA
;
A
#
# COMPACT_ATOMS: atom_id res chain seq x y z
N MET A 1 -33.24 0.93 7.46
CA MET A 1 -31.89 1.51 7.43
C MET A 1 -30.86 0.39 7.42
N ALA A 2 -29.94 0.42 6.47
CA ALA A 2 -28.84 -0.54 6.44
C ALA A 2 -27.90 -0.29 7.63
N THR A 3 -27.51 -1.38 8.32
CA THR A 3 -26.52 -1.30 9.39
C THR A 3 -25.14 -0.99 8.81
N LEU A 4 -24.20 -0.57 9.65
CA LEU A 4 -22.81 -0.36 9.22
C LEU A 4 -22.22 -1.63 8.60
N ILE A 5 -22.52 -2.79 9.18
CA ILE A 5 -22.04 -4.09 8.69
C ILE A 5 -22.64 -4.40 7.31
N GLU A 6 -23.90 -4.10 7.07
CA GLU A 6 -24.52 -4.27 5.75
C GLU A 6 -23.88 -3.39 4.69
N ARG A 7 -23.58 -2.14 5.02
CA ARG A 7 -22.87 -1.21 4.12
C ARG A 7 -21.47 -1.69 3.77
N LEU A 8 -20.77 -2.23 4.75
CA LEU A 8 -19.41 -2.76 4.54
C LEU A 8 -19.43 -4.04 3.71
N ALA A 9 -20.38 -4.92 4.00
CA ALA A 9 -20.57 -6.15 3.24
C ALA A 9 -20.92 -5.83 1.78
N GLN A 10 -21.80 -4.87 1.56
CA GLN A 10 -22.15 -4.40 0.23
C GLN A 10 -20.95 -3.79 -0.50
N ALA A 11 -20.19 -2.92 0.15
CA ALA A 11 -19.01 -2.30 -0.44
C ALA A 11 -17.94 -3.32 -0.81
N ALA A 12 -17.69 -4.30 0.07
CA ALA A 12 -16.75 -5.39 -0.18
C ALA A 12 -17.21 -6.28 -1.34
N TYR A 13 -18.49 -6.59 -1.40
CA TYR A 13 -19.08 -7.37 -2.49
C TYR A 13 -18.98 -6.64 -3.84
N GLU A 14 -19.32 -5.36 -3.89
CA GLU A 14 -19.25 -4.56 -5.12
C GLU A 14 -17.80 -4.41 -5.61
N ALA A 15 -16.85 -4.26 -4.71
CA ALA A 15 -15.42 -4.24 -5.05
C ALA A 15 -14.96 -5.59 -5.62
N HIS A 16 -15.40 -6.69 -5.01
CA HIS A 16 -15.11 -8.04 -5.49
C HIS A 16 -15.73 -8.29 -6.87
N ARG A 17 -16.98 -7.90 -7.04
CA ARG A 17 -17.71 -7.99 -8.32
C ARG A 17 -16.99 -7.22 -9.43
N ALA A 18 -16.51 -6.02 -9.16
CA ALA A 18 -15.81 -5.19 -10.13
C ALA A 18 -14.43 -5.78 -10.54
N ALA A 19 -13.81 -6.56 -9.65
CA ALA A 19 -12.51 -7.18 -9.91
C ALA A 19 -12.59 -8.48 -10.73
N LEU A 20 -13.78 -9.07 -10.88
CA LEU A 20 -13.95 -10.34 -11.59
C LEU A 20 -14.41 -10.11 -13.04
N PRO A 21 -13.90 -10.92 -13.98
CA PRO A 21 -14.34 -10.86 -15.38
C PRO A 21 -15.76 -11.40 -15.61
N THR A 22 -16.34 -12.03 -14.60
CA THR A 22 -17.68 -12.65 -14.66
C THR A 22 -18.72 -11.65 -14.16
N SER A 23 -19.83 -11.53 -14.85
CA SER A 23 -20.95 -10.69 -14.43
C SER A 23 -21.68 -11.33 -13.26
N LEU A 24 -21.38 -10.86 -12.05
CA LEU A 24 -22.11 -11.23 -10.85
C LEU A 24 -23.34 -10.31 -10.70
N PRO A 25 -24.43 -10.77 -10.10
CA PRO A 25 -25.61 -9.94 -9.85
C PRO A 25 -25.28 -8.77 -8.90
N PRO A 26 -26.04 -7.67 -8.94
CA PRO A 26 -25.87 -6.60 -7.95
C PRO A 26 -26.24 -7.08 -6.55
N TRP A 27 -25.77 -6.37 -5.53
CA TRP A 27 -26.02 -6.70 -4.12
C TRP A 27 -27.52 -6.94 -3.80
N GLU A 28 -28.39 -6.18 -4.44
CA GLU A 28 -29.84 -6.22 -4.23
C GLU A 28 -30.47 -7.52 -4.70
N ASP A 29 -29.87 -8.18 -5.69
CA ASP A 29 -30.34 -9.44 -6.27
C ASP A 29 -29.77 -10.67 -5.57
N LEU A 30 -28.87 -10.49 -4.61
CA LEU A 30 -28.38 -11.58 -3.79
C LEU A 30 -29.45 -12.12 -2.87
N THR A 31 -29.44 -13.44 -2.67
CA THR A 31 -30.30 -14.06 -1.67
C THR A 31 -29.91 -13.56 -0.27
N LYS A 32 -30.86 -13.60 0.66
CA LYS A 32 -30.60 -13.24 2.07
C LYS A 32 -29.43 -14.04 2.66
N GLN A 33 -29.31 -15.29 2.27
CA GLN A 33 -28.24 -16.16 2.74
C GLN A 33 -26.86 -15.71 2.25
N GLU A 34 -26.76 -15.29 1.00
CA GLU A 34 -25.53 -14.75 0.42
C GLU A 34 -25.16 -13.41 1.05
N GLN A 35 -26.14 -12.54 1.23
CA GLN A 35 -25.92 -11.25 1.92
C GLN A 35 -25.44 -11.46 3.36
N GLN A 36 -26.02 -12.43 4.08
CA GLN A 36 -25.60 -12.76 5.44
C GLN A 36 -24.18 -13.32 5.49
N ALA A 37 -23.77 -14.10 4.51
CA ALA A 37 -22.40 -14.60 4.42
C ALA A 37 -21.39 -13.46 4.30
N TRP A 38 -21.70 -12.47 3.48
CA TRP A 38 -20.87 -11.25 3.34
C TRP A 38 -20.90 -10.38 4.60
N GLN A 39 -22.03 -10.29 5.27
CA GLN A 39 -22.15 -9.57 6.54
C GLN A 39 -21.34 -10.26 7.65
N ALA A 40 -21.35 -11.59 7.70
CA ALA A 40 -20.54 -12.35 8.65
C ALA A 40 -19.02 -12.13 8.40
N ALA A 41 -18.59 -12.12 7.15
CA ALA A 41 -17.21 -11.83 6.80
C ALA A 41 -16.80 -10.40 7.18
N ALA A 42 -17.67 -9.42 6.91
CA ALA A 42 -17.44 -8.03 7.30
C ALA A 42 -17.39 -7.84 8.81
N SER A 43 -18.26 -8.55 9.55
CA SER A 43 -18.28 -8.53 11.02
C SER A 43 -16.99 -9.11 11.62
N ALA A 44 -16.49 -10.21 11.08
CA ALA A 44 -15.25 -10.83 11.53
C ALA A 44 -14.04 -9.89 11.32
N VAL A 45 -13.99 -9.19 10.20
CA VAL A 45 -12.95 -8.17 9.94
C VAL A 45 -13.07 -7.00 10.92
N ALA A 46 -14.29 -6.54 11.20
CA ALA A 46 -14.54 -5.46 12.15
C ALA A 46 -14.09 -5.81 13.57
N GLU A 47 -14.30 -7.03 14.02
CA GLU A 47 -13.85 -7.52 15.32
C GLU A 47 -12.31 -7.58 15.42
N GLN A 48 -11.63 -8.02 14.35
CA GLN A 48 -10.18 -8.08 14.29
C GLN A 48 -9.52 -6.70 14.28
N THR A 49 -10.18 -5.70 13.74
CA THR A 49 -9.67 -4.32 13.65
C THR A 49 -10.12 -3.42 14.81
N GLY A 50 -10.77 -3.96 15.83
CA GLY A 50 -11.26 -3.19 16.96
C GLY A 50 -12.44 -2.26 16.64
N GLY A 51 -13.18 -2.52 15.57
CA GLY A 51 -14.37 -1.78 15.18
C GLY A 51 -14.10 -0.44 14.48
N THR A 52 -12.86 -0.08 14.22
CA THR A 52 -12.49 1.11 13.46
C THR A 52 -12.44 0.80 11.96
N ILE A 53 -13.56 0.97 11.29
CA ILE A 53 -13.67 0.75 9.84
C ILE A 53 -13.69 2.08 9.07
N ALA A 54 -13.32 3.17 9.71
CA ALA A 54 -13.29 4.50 9.10
C ALA A 54 -12.16 4.68 8.08
N GLU A 55 -11.25 3.72 7.99
CA GLU A 55 -10.13 3.75 7.05
C GLU A 55 -10.18 2.51 6.16
N ALA A 56 -9.87 2.68 4.88
CA ALA A 56 -9.70 1.57 3.96
C ALA A 56 -8.78 0.51 4.59
N PRO A 57 -9.02 -0.81 4.35
CA PRO A 57 -8.28 -1.86 5.03
C PRO A 57 -6.79 -1.62 4.90
N ASP A 58 -6.24 -1.14 5.98
CA ASP A 58 -4.87 -1.16 6.41
C ASP A 58 -3.80 -1.14 5.33
N THR A 59 -3.75 -0.03 4.60
CA THR A 59 -2.45 0.39 4.12
C THR A 59 -1.76 0.99 5.33
N GLN A 60 -1.01 0.19 6.03
CA GLN A 60 -0.17 0.70 7.11
C GLN A 60 0.71 1.81 6.52
N ALA A 61 0.62 3.00 7.08
CA ALA A 61 1.40 4.12 6.60
C ALA A 61 2.89 3.77 6.62
N MET A 62 3.57 4.03 5.51
CA MET A 62 5.02 3.92 5.47
C MET A 62 5.62 5.18 6.06
N VAL A 63 6.48 5.02 7.04
CA VAL A 63 7.30 6.11 7.60
C VAL A 63 8.74 5.83 7.22
N ILE A 64 9.33 6.76 6.51
CA ILE A 64 10.74 6.70 6.11
C ILE A 64 11.48 7.90 6.69
N GLN A 65 12.76 7.72 6.89
CA GLN A 65 13.67 8.77 7.35
C GLN A 65 14.76 9.01 6.30
N VAL A 66 14.89 10.26 5.90
CA VAL A 66 15.95 10.74 5.01
C VAL A 66 16.75 11.79 5.76
N GLY A 67 17.99 11.49 6.14
CA GLY A 67 18.77 12.35 7.02
C GLY A 67 18.07 12.53 8.36
N ASP A 68 17.75 13.76 8.72
CA ASP A 68 17.04 14.10 9.95
C ASP A 68 15.53 14.27 9.78
N GLN A 69 15.04 14.12 8.56
CA GLN A 69 13.61 14.30 8.24
C GLN A 69 12.88 12.98 8.12
N ARG A 70 11.67 12.95 8.67
CA ARG A 70 10.74 11.85 8.54
C ARG A 70 9.61 12.20 7.60
N HIS A 71 9.26 11.26 6.73
CA HIS A 71 8.17 11.40 5.78
C HIS A 71 7.19 10.24 5.97
N THR A 72 5.90 10.54 5.91
CA THR A 72 4.84 9.54 6.04
C THR A 72 4.04 9.49 4.75
N PHE A 73 3.88 8.30 4.20
CA PHE A 73 3.10 8.06 2.99
C PHE A 73 2.07 6.97 3.23
N ARG A 74 0.89 7.15 2.68
CA ARG A 74 -0.22 6.17 2.77
C ARG A 74 -0.57 5.57 1.41
N THR A 75 -0.05 6.13 0.34
CA THR A 75 -0.25 5.69 -1.03
C THR A 75 1.10 5.54 -1.71
N ASP A 76 1.12 4.90 -2.85
CA ASP A 76 2.32 4.76 -3.67
C ASP A 76 2.97 6.14 -3.91
N PHE A 77 4.30 6.16 -3.86
CA PHE A 77 5.06 7.38 -4.11
C PHE A 77 6.39 7.06 -4.80
N THR A 78 6.95 8.06 -5.47
CA THR A 78 8.24 7.97 -6.11
C THR A 78 9.27 8.83 -5.38
N VAL A 79 10.50 8.39 -5.39
CA VAL A 79 11.64 9.08 -4.79
C VAL A 79 12.66 9.37 -5.88
N GLY A 80 13.19 10.57 -5.88
CA GLY A 80 14.18 11.00 -6.84
C GLY A 80 14.31 12.51 -6.85
N ARG A 81 14.98 13.04 -7.87
CA ARG A 81 15.13 14.50 -8.03
C ARG A 81 13.83 15.20 -8.40
N GLU A 82 12.88 14.47 -9.01
CA GLU A 82 11.59 14.96 -9.47
C GLU A 82 10.41 14.13 -8.97
N GLY A 83 10.62 13.24 -7.99
CA GLY A 83 9.57 12.38 -7.44
C GLY A 83 8.66 13.07 -6.44
N ASN A 84 7.73 12.32 -5.88
CA ASN A 84 6.86 12.79 -4.79
C ASN A 84 7.68 13.15 -3.55
N LEU A 85 8.73 12.40 -3.27
CA LEU A 85 9.76 12.74 -2.31
C LEU A 85 11.00 13.18 -3.09
N VAL A 86 11.29 14.46 -3.04
CA VAL A 86 12.44 15.03 -3.71
C VAL A 86 13.69 14.86 -2.83
N ILE A 87 14.73 14.26 -3.41
CA ILE A 87 16.06 14.20 -2.79
C ILE A 87 17.03 15.05 -3.59
N ASP A 88 17.82 15.84 -2.89
CA ASP A 88 18.87 16.67 -3.48
C ASP A 88 20.17 15.85 -3.58
N ASP A 89 20.23 15.02 -4.60
CA ASP A 89 21.34 14.11 -4.84
C ASP A 89 21.62 14.03 -6.34
N ASP A 90 22.81 14.47 -6.75
CA ASP A 90 23.22 14.48 -8.16
C ASP A 90 23.32 13.08 -8.77
N PHE A 91 23.44 12.06 -7.95
CA PHE A 91 23.50 10.66 -8.37
C PHE A 91 22.11 9.98 -8.40
N ALA A 92 21.07 10.67 -7.96
CA ALA A 92 19.72 10.20 -8.10
C ALA A 92 19.13 10.60 -9.46
N SER A 93 18.37 9.70 -10.07
CA SER A 93 17.58 10.00 -11.26
C SER A 93 16.34 10.82 -10.92
N GLY A 94 15.72 11.44 -11.90
CA GLY A 94 14.49 12.23 -11.70
C GLY A 94 13.40 11.43 -11.01
N GLN A 95 13.05 10.27 -11.56
CA GLN A 95 12.24 9.24 -10.89
C GLN A 95 13.14 8.02 -10.70
N HIS A 96 13.70 7.89 -9.50
CA HIS A 96 14.74 6.90 -9.25
C HIS A 96 14.16 5.57 -8.77
N ALA A 97 13.29 5.62 -7.79
CA ALA A 97 12.65 4.44 -7.22
C ALA A 97 11.18 4.71 -6.90
N ARG A 98 10.39 3.67 -6.96
CA ARG A 98 8.98 3.70 -6.61
C ARG A 98 8.75 2.86 -5.38
N PHE A 99 8.02 3.42 -4.43
CA PHE A 99 7.50 2.72 -3.27
C PHE A 99 6.03 2.46 -3.52
N GLN A 100 5.62 1.22 -3.47
CA GLN A 100 4.24 0.83 -3.75
C GLN A 100 3.71 -0.08 -2.65
N THR A 101 2.42 0.02 -2.40
CA THR A 101 1.74 -0.84 -1.45
C THR A 101 0.84 -1.82 -2.20
N VAL A 102 0.99 -3.09 -1.85
CA VAL A 102 0.18 -4.18 -2.39
C VAL A 102 -0.30 -5.03 -1.23
N ARG A 103 -1.61 -5.12 -1.04
CA ARG A 103 -2.24 -5.90 0.04
C ARG A 103 -1.72 -5.55 1.44
N GLY A 104 -1.48 -4.25 1.69
CA GLY A 104 -0.99 -3.77 2.97
C GLY A 104 0.51 -3.97 3.21
N MET A 105 1.24 -4.48 2.22
CA MET A 105 2.68 -4.64 2.28
C MET A 105 3.37 -3.64 1.35
N TRP A 106 4.49 -3.10 1.80
CA TRP A 106 5.25 -2.13 1.04
C TRP A 106 6.41 -2.77 0.29
N TYR A 107 6.60 -2.32 -0.96
CA TYR A 107 7.66 -2.76 -1.86
C TYR A 107 8.40 -1.56 -2.41
N VAL A 108 9.67 -1.74 -2.72
CA VAL A 108 10.48 -0.77 -3.46
C VAL A 108 10.89 -1.36 -4.80
N GLU A 109 10.83 -0.56 -5.84
CA GLU A 109 11.21 -0.91 -7.21
C GLU A 109 12.10 0.18 -7.80
N ASP A 110 13.16 -0.22 -8.51
CA ASP A 110 13.98 0.71 -9.28
C ASP A 110 13.29 1.05 -10.60
N LEU A 111 13.22 2.33 -10.93
CA LEU A 111 12.55 2.82 -12.15
C LEU A 111 13.53 3.00 -13.32
N GLY A 112 14.53 2.13 -13.45
CA GLY A 112 15.54 2.24 -14.49
C GLY A 112 16.53 3.36 -14.23
N SER A 113 16.87 3.59 -12.97
CA SER A 113 17.82 4.62 -12.57
C SER A 113 19.22 4.37 -13.11
N THR A 114 19.97 5.45 -13.35
CA THR A 114 21.34 5.37 -13.88
C THR A 114 22.29 4.65 -12.92
N ASN A 115 22.17 4.91 -11.63
CA ASN A 115 23.07 4.38 -10.61
C ASN A 115 22.50 3.18 -9.84
N GLY A 116 21.25 2.81 -10.10
CA GLY A 116 20.58 1.70 -9.44
C GLY A 116 20.07 2.04 -8.04
N THR A 117 19.26 1.16 -7.50
CA THR A 117 18.74 1.21 -6.14
C THR A 117 19.23 -0.01 -5.38
N SER A 118 19.68 0.17 -4.15
CA SER A 118 20.15 -0.93 -3.30
C SER A 118 19.30 -1.04 -2.05
N LEU A 119 19.00 -2.27 -1.65
CA LEU A 119 18.31 -2.57 -0.40
C LEU A 119 19.25 -3.34 0.51
N ASN A 120 19.55 -2.77 1.68
CA ASN A 120 20.49 -3.34 2.66
C ASN A 120 21.86 -3.72 2.05
N GLY A 121 22.36 -2.87 1.13
CA GLY A 121 23.64 -3.06 0.46
C GLY A 121 23.60 -3.96 -0.77
N ARG A 122 22.42 -4.44 -1.17
CA ARG A 122 22.26 -5.27 -2.37
C ARG A 122 21.46 -4.52 -3.43
N ARG A 123 21.98 -4.45 -4.63
CA ARG A 123 21.27 -3.86 -5.76
C ARG A 123 20.01 -4.67 -6.06
N ILE A 124 18.86 -4.00 -6.18
CA ILE A 124 17.59 -4.63 -6.53
C ILE A 124 17.42 -4.64 -8.06
N LEU A 125 16.93 -5.76 -8.58
CA LEU A 125 16.61 -5.94 -9.99
C LEU A 125 15.11 -6.07 -10.24
N SER A 126 14.33 -6.19 -9.17
CA SER A 126 12.88 -6.29 -9.18
C SER A 126 12.33 -5.69 -7.89
N ALA A 127 11.01 -5.56 -7.81
CA ALA A 127 10.35 -5.09 -6.60
C ALA A 127 10.70 -5.96 -5.40
N GLN A 128 11.08 -5.34 -4.28
CA GLN A 128 11.49 -6.00 -3.05
C GLN A 128 10.59 -5.60 -1.89
N LEU A 129 10.21 -6.57 -1.08
CA LEU A 129 9.44 -6.35 0.13
C LEU A 129 10.24 -5.53 1.14
N LEU A 130 9.62 -4.48 1.66
CA LEU A 130 10.22 -3.62 2.68
C LEU A 130 9.76 -4.02 4.09
N ARG A 131 10.70 -3.95 5.01
CA ARG A 131 10.48 -4.20 6.44
C ARG A 131 11.00 -3.05 7.26
N LYS A 132 10.54 -2.96 8.49
CA LYS A 132 11.08 -2.00 9.45
C LYS A 132 12.60 -2.14 9.57
N ARG A 133 13.31 -1.02 9.58
CA ARG A 133 14.77 -0.87 9.62
C ARG A 133 15.51 -1.18 8.32
N ASP A 134 14.81 -1.49 7.24
CA ASP A 134 15.46 -1.61 5.94
C ASP A 134 16.07 -0.28 5.50
N LYS A 135 17.21 -0.36 4.83
CA LYS A 135 17.92 0.79 4.29
C LYS A 135 17.94 0.70 2.78
N ILE A 136 17.43 1.73 2.14
CA ILE A 136 17.39 1.84 0.68
C ILE A 136 18.37 2.93 0.28
N LYS A 137 19.36 2.58 -0.53
CA LYS A 137 20.30 3.53 -1.07
C LYS A 137 19.87 3.99 -2.46
N ILE A 138 19.66 5.29 -2.58
CA ILE A 138 19.23 5.98 -3.82
C ILE A 138 20.27 7.04 -4.13
N GLY A 139 21.09 6.82 -5.17
CA GLY A 139 22.25 7.64 -5.39
C GLY A 139 23.24 7.51 -4.23
N HIS A 140 23.55 8.61 -3.55
CA HIS A 140 24.33 8.62 -2.30
C HIS A 140 23.45 8.77 -1.05
N THR A 141 22.14 8.91 -1.23
CA THR A 141 21.19 9.11 -0.14
C THR A 141 20.69 7.77 0.39
N VAL A 142 20.67 7.63 1.71
CA VAL A 142 20.12 6.45 2.38
C VAL A 142 18.77 6.80 2.98
N VAL A 143 17.76 6.03 2.56
CA VAL A 143 16.39 6.09 3.10
C VAL A 143 16.23 4.93 4.05
N THR A 144 15.86 5.21 5.29
CA THR A 144 15.62 4.18 6.31
C THR A 144 14.14 4.00 6.54
N VAL A 145 13.66 2.76 6.51
CA VAL A 145 12.27 2.44 6.84
C VAL A 145 12.09 2.45 8.35
N VAL A 146 11.31 3.41 8.84
CA VAL A 146 10.98 3.53 10.28
C VAL A 146 9.79 2.63 10.61
N SER A 147 8.79 2.61 9.73
CA SER A 147 7.61 1.76 9.83
C SER A 147 7.08 1.43 8.45
N ALA A 148 6.68 0.21 8.26
CA ALA A 148 6.10 -0.27 7.02
C ALA A 148 5.01 -1.30 7.29
#